data_7dfcee17f52cfcc26effdf84ba32334f
#
_entry.id   7dfcee17f52cfcc26effdf84ba32334f
#
_cell.length_a   1.000
_cell.length_b   1.000
_cell.length_c   1.000
_cell.angle_alpha   90.00
_cell.angle_beta   90.00
_cell.angle_gamma   90.00
#
_symmetry.space_group_name_H-M   'P 1'
#
loop_
_entity.id
_entity.type
_entity.pdbx_description
1 polymer ?
#
loop_
_entity_poly.entity_id
_entity_poly.type
_entity_poly.pdbx_seq_one_letter_code
_entity_poly.pdbx_strand_id
1 'polypeptide(L)'
;MAFPATPLPVHVEIFVDGQWVDITSDVYTREDIVISRGRRDEGTDTDPGSCSFVLNNRDGKYSPRNPRSPHYRKIGRNTPIRVSVEWEGKRIPRFFGEISAWPPRWDLSGRDVYVPVEASGVLRRLGAGAEPLRDSLYRYLLAQSPRSYWPLTDGPETWWAPCVSGRGGRFIPIVYVGDSARRPQYQEQELAEWLAPVAKVTEAERGVWRGQIYDQGSTSWAVDFVRVGTGGFDSLEIETGGAGTNADPYISWHLGFDHASQELFVTYYTLGATASSVVSIIGDFSDPESFTDTPHLYRLAVSQSGSNVVVRVYRDGQLLRSVQDNVPLRPITAVAYNWWVPNDQIATHAGLGHIAVWNGNGPDLGELMSAFRGHAGEAAGRRIERVCAEAGIPFRGIGDLDDTQPVGPQEPTVPLELIQQAAAVDGGVLYEDRESAQLVYRTLRSRYNRGALLEED
;
A
#
# COMPACT_ATOMS: atom_id res chain seq x y z
N MET A 1 2.92 48.64 12.08
CA MET A 1 2.12 48.07 13.20
C MET A 1 2.90 48.22 14.48
N ALA A 2 2.30 48.81 15.52
CA ALA A 2 2.94 48.91 16.84
C ALA A 2 2.89 47.51 17.51
N PHE A 3 3.98 47.15 18.20
CA PHE A 3 4.02 45.94 19.02
C PHE A 3 3.01 46.06 20.17
N PRO A 4 2.27 44.99 20.54
CA PRO A 4 1.30 45.11 21.63
C PRO A 4 1.98 45.46 22.94
N ALA A 5 1.42 46.43 23.65
CA ALA A 5 1.93 46.88 24.94
C ALA A 5 1.65 45.88 26.10
N THR A 6 0.77 44.91 25.84
CA THR A 6 0.39 43.84 26.80
C THR A 6 0.58 42.47 26.12
N PRO A 7 0.86 41.41 26.92
CA PRO A 7 0.90 40.03 26.38
C PRO A 7 -0.41 39.68 25.66
N LEU A 8 -0.28 38.99 24.51
CA LEU A 8 -1.46 38.53 23.80
C LEU A 8 -2.22 37.47 24.59
N PRO A 9 -3.56 37.52 24.63
CA PRO A 9 -4.35 36.44 25.19
C PRO A 9 -4.05 35.13 24.48
N VAL A 10 -3.75 34.09 25.25
CA VAL A 10 -3.51 32.72 24.75
C VAL A 10 -4.72 31.88 25.05
N HIS A 11 -5.10 31.01 24.13
CA HIS A 11 -6.17 30.03 24.31
C HIS A 11 -5.62 28.63 24.08
N VAL A 12 -5.86 27.74 25.05
CA VAL A 12 -5.51 26.32 24.99
C VAL A 12 -6.80 25.52 25.09
N GLU A 13 -7.08 24.71 24.10
CA GLU A 13 -8.33 23.96 24.02
C GLU A 13 -8.03 22.49 23.68
N ILE A 14 -8.76 21.57 24.30
CA ILE A 14 -8.73 20.14 24.03
C ILE A 14 -10.05 19.66 23.47
N PHE A 15 -10.02 18.65 22.59
CA PHE A 15 -11.24 18.09 22.00
C PHE A 15 -11.75 16.93 22.84
N VAL A 16 -12.94 17.10 23.42
CA VAL A 16 -13.57 16.13 24.31
C VAL A 16 -15.04 16.00 23.98
N ASP A 17 -15.55 14.78 23.83
CA ASP A 17 -16.96 14.50 23.51
C ASP A 17 -17.51 15.28 22.29
N GLY A 18 -16.70 15.40 21.26
CA GLY A 18 -17.11 16.10 20.03
C GLY A 18 -17.05 17.63 20.10
N GLN A 19 -16.52 18.22 21.17
CA GLN A 19 -16.44 19.67 21.37
C GLN A 19 -15.05 20.12 21.81
N TRP A 20 -14.68 21.34 21.43
CA TRP A 20 -13.49 22.01 21.96
C TRP A 20 -13.79 22.61 23.32
N VAL A 21 -13.02 22.19 24.32
CA VAL A 21 -13.12 22.64 25.70
C VAL A 21 -11.93 23.53 26.00
N ASP A 22 -12.19 24.78 26.39
CA ASP A 22 -11.15 25.72 26.80
C ASP A 22 -10.61 25.30 28.21
N ILE A 23 -9.30 25.11 28.28
CA ILE A 23 -8.55 24.74 29.48
C ILE A 23 -7.50 25.78 29.85
N THR A 24 -7.55 26.96 29.26
CA THR A 24 -6.57 28.00 29.42
C THR A 24 -6.38 28.40 30.88
N SER A 25 -7.47 28.46 31.69
CA SER A 25 -7.42 28.80 33.08
C SER A 25 -6.67 27.79 33.97
N ASP A 26 -6.52 26.56 33.47
CA ASP A 26 -5.81 25.50 34.21
C ASP A 26 -4.34 25.40 33.81
N VAL A 27 -3.89 26.15 32.78
CA VAL A 27 -2.47 26.22 32.40
C VAL A 27 -1.70 27.04 33.45
N TYR A 28 -0.57 26.50 33.91
CA TYR A 28 0.26 27.23 34.85
C TYR A 28 0.95 28.40 34.17
N THR A 29 0.70 29.62 34.69
CA THR A 29 1.31 30.87 34.19
C THR A 29 2.78 31.04 34.62
N ARG A 30 3.26 30.22 35.51
CA ARG A 30 4.67 30.20 35.95
C ARG A 30 5.57 29.42 34.98
N GLU A 31 5.00 28.70 34.07
CA GLU A 31 5.69 27.89 33.06
C GLU A 31 5.29 28.32 31.64
N ASP A 32 6.23 28.29 30.72
CA ASP A 32 5.98 28.72 29.37
C ASP A 32 5.21 27.64 28.57
N ILE A 33 4.40 28.09 27.63
CA ILE A 33 3.89 27.23 26.56
C ILE A 33 4.94 27.26 25.45
N VAL A 34 5.65 26.14 25.26
CA VAL A 34 6.72 26.04 24.27
C VAL A 34 6.19 25.32 23.04
N ILE A 35 6.27 25.96 21.89
CA ILE A 35 5.90 25.39 20.59
C ILE A 35 7.12 25.36 19.68
N SER A 36 7.48 24.16 19.19
CA SER A 36 8.51 23.97 18.19
C SER A 36 7.90 23.41 16.91
N ARG A 37 8.29 23.92 15.74
CA ARG A 37 7.73 23.52 14.43
C ARG A 37 8.67 23.81 13.29
N GLY A 38 8.49 23.03 12.22
CA GLY A 38 9.24 23.20 10.99
C GLY A 38 10.60 22.51 11.03
N ARG A 39 11.52 22.99 10.21
CA ARG A 39 12.89 22.51 10.12
C ARG A 39 13.87 23.59 10.63
N ARG A 40 15.04 23.19 11.12
CA ARG A 40 16.04 24.11 11.67
C ARG A 40 16.69 24.96 10.57
N ASP A 41 16.95 24.32 9.43
CA ASP A 41 17.59 24.94 8.27
C ASP A 41 17.09 24.29 6.97
N GLU A 42 17.59 24.75 5.83
CA GLU A 42 17.17 24.24 4.51
C GLU A 42 17.67 22.82 4.23
N GLY A 43 18.72 22.37 4.90
CA GLY A 43 19.32 21.05 4.72
C GLY A 43 18.77 19.98 5.66
N THR A 44 17.83 20.32 6.56
CA THR A 44 17.25 19.35 7.51
C THR A 44 15.80 19.01 7.14
N ASP A 45 15.39 17.79 7.49
CA ASP A 45 14.01 17.35 7.37
C ASP A 45 13.09 18.12 8.33
N THR A 46 11.80 18.11 8.01
CA THR A 46 10.79 18.69 8.89
C THR A 46 10.47 17.71 10.00
N ASP A 47 10.78 18.08 11.23
CA ASP A 47 10.41 17.32 12.41
C ASP A 47 8.92 17.49 12.74
N PRO A 48 8.28 16.49 13.40
CA PRO A 48 6.95 16.65 13.96
C PRO A 48 6.91 17.86 14.89
N GLY A 49 5.91 18.71 14.72
CA GLY A 49 5.69 19.84 15.62
C GLY A 49 5.46 19.36 17.04
N SER A 50 5.91 20.15 18.02
CA SER A 50 5.71 19.85 19.44
C SER A 50 5.13 21.03 20.18
N CYS A 51 4.33 20.75 21.21
CA CYS A 51 3.83 21.73 22.16
C CYS A 51 3.93 21.17 23.57
N SER A 52 4.53 21.91 24.48
CA SER A 52 4.63 21.53 25.89
C SER A 52 4.18 22.64 26.80
N PHE A 53 3.49 22.29 27.88
CA PHE A 53 3.03 23.17 28.96
C PHE A 53 2.64 22.34 30.17
N VAL A 54 2.29 23.00 31.28
CA VAL A 54 1.91 22.34 32.53
C VAL A 54 0.51 22.73 32.93
N LEU A 55 -0.33 21.76 33.31
CA LEU A 55 -1.69 21.93 33.81
C LEU A 55 -1.77 21.77 35.32
N ASN A 56 -2.53 22.64 35.98
CA ASN A 56 -3.00 22.44 37.31
C ASN A 56 -3.94 21.22 37.37
N ASN A 57 -3.65 20.27 38.24
CA ASN A 57 -4.44 19.06 38.39
C ASN A 57 -4.78 18.75 39.87
N ARG A 58 -4.83 19.78 40.73
CA ARG A 58 -5.11 19.60 42.18
C ARG A 58 -6.45 18.90 42.43
N ASP A 59 -7.43 19.13 41.57
CA ASP A 59 -8.74 18.49 41.63
C ASP A 59 -8.80 17.12 40.90
N GLY A 60 -7.68 16.66 40.34
CA GLY A 60 -7.62 15.42 39.58
C GLY A 60 -8.40 15.45 38.23
N LYS A 61 -8.71 16.67 37.73
CA LYS A 61 -9.48 16.90 36.48
C LYS A 61 -8.84 16.26 35.27
N TYR A 62 -7.51 16.33 35.18
CA TYR A 62 -6.72 15.79 34.06
C TYR A 62 -6.09 14.42 34.35
N SER A 63 -6.73 13.65 35.19
CA SER A 63 -6.34 12.27 35.49
C SER A 63 -7.30 11.30 34.81
N PRO A 64 -6.96 10.68 33.65
CA PRO A 64 -7.89 9.90 32.83
C PRO A 64 -8.55 8.72 33.56
N ARG A 65 -7.88 8.20 34.60
CA ARG A 65 -8.35 7.06 35.42
C ARG A 65 -9.09 7.47 36.67
N ASN A 66 -9.23 8.77 36.93
CA ASN A 66 -9.97 9.25 38.12
C ASN A 66 -11.48 9.25 37.83
N PRO A 67 -12.29 8.40 38.50
CA PRO A 67 -13.74 8.35 38.25
C PRO A 67 -14.49 9.65 38.62
N ARG A 68 -13.88 10.53 39.42
CA ARG A 68 -14.44 11.84 39.79
C ARG A 68 -14.10 12.95 38.78
N SER A 69 -13.21 12.69 37.85
CA SER A 69 -12.87 13.67 36.81
C SER A 69 -14.02 13.87 35.82
N PRO A 70 -14.34 15.12 35.42
CA PRO A 70 -15.31 15.39 34.37
C PRO A 70 -14.85 14.81 33.02
N HIS A 71 -13.56 14.53 32.89
CA HIS A 71 -12.92 13.94 31.68
C HIS A 71 -12.65 12.43 31.83
N TYR A 72 -13.24 11.76 32.83
CA TYR A 72 -13.06 10.31 33.00
C TYR A 72 -13.39 9.53 31.75
N ARG A 73 -12.44 8.72 31.28
CA ARG A 73 -12.51 7.95 30.02
C ARG A 73 -12.70 8.76 28.74
N LYS A 74 -12.65 10.09 28.80
CA LYS A 74 -12.86 10.98 27.64
C LYS A 74 -11.56 11.57 27.12
N ILE A 75 -10.54 11.66 27.96
CA ILE A 75 -9.18 12.06 27.59
C ILE A 75 -8.23 10.87 27.68
N GLY A 76 -7.21 10.85 26.83
CA GLY A 76 -6.22 9.79 26.78
C GLY A 76 -5.13 10.10 25.78
N ARG A 77 -4.40 9.08 25.36
CA ARG A 77 -3.44 9.22 24.28
C ARG A 77 -4.17 9.67 23.01
N ASN A 78 -3.54 10.60 22.29
CA ASN A 78 -4.05 11.19 21.04
C ASN A 78 -5.29 12.08 21.24
N THR A 79 -5.54 12.60 22.46
CA THR A 79 -6.53 13.67 22.63
C THR A 79 -6.11 14.89 21.82
N PRO A 80 -6.93 15.38 20.87
CA PRO A 80 -6.57 16.56 20.09
C PRO A 80 -6.47 17.81 20.93
N ILE A 81 -5.49 18.66 20.59
CA ILE A 81 -5.24 19.95 21.24
C ILE A 81 -4.99 21.01 20.18
N ARG A 82 -5.44 22.22 20.46
CA ARG A 82 -5.06 23.41 19.69
C ARG A 82 -4.66 24.55 20.61
N VAL A 83 -3.68 25.33 20.16
CA VAL A 83 -3.22 26.55 20.84
C VAL A 83 -3.35 27.72 19.88
N SER A 84 -3.96 28.80 20.33
CA SER A 84 -4.12 30.02 19.54
C SER A 84 -3.81 31.26 20.40
N VAL A 85 -3.51 32.36 19.73
CA VAL A 85 -3.38 33.69 20.35
C VAL A 85 -4.45 34.60 19.77
N GLU A 86 -4.93 35.56 20.57
CA GLU A 86 -5.89 36.55 20.09
C GLU A 86 -5.18 37.85 19.75
N TRP A 87 -5.44 38.37 18.56
CA TRP A 87 -4.95 39.64 18.07
C TRP A 87 -6.07 40.39 17.34
N GLU A 88 -6.35 41.64 17.75
CA GLU A 88 -7.42 42.47 17.17
C GLU A 88 -8.79 41.74 17.08
N GLY A 89 -9.13 40.95 18.10
CA GLY A 89 -10.39 40.18 18.16
C GLY A 89 -10.41 38.95 17.26
N LYS A 90 -9.27 38.58 16.61
CA LYS A 90 -9.15 37.38 15.79
C LYS A 90 -8.28 36.35 16.50
N ARG A 91 -8.73 35.10 16.51
CA ARG A 91 -7.91 33.96 16.96
C ARG A 91 -6.95 33.55 15.86
N ILE A 92 -5.66 33.59 16.16
CA ILE A 92 -4.56 33.19 15.25
C ILE A 92 -4.04 31.85 15.73
N PRO A 93 -4.23 30.75 14.97
CA PRO A 93 -3.72 29.44 15.33
C PRO A 93 -2.19 29.41 15.40
N ARG A 94 -1.68 28.73 16.43
CA ARG A 94 -0.24 28.56 16.65
C ARG A 94 0.18 27.12 16.59
N PHE A 95 -0.66 26.20 17.07
CA PHE A 95 -0.38 24.77 17.10
C PHE A 95 -1.68 23.97 17.03
N PHE A 96 -1.64 22.90 16.27
CA PHE A 96 -2.61 21.80 16.30
C PHE A 96 -1.85 20.49 16.43
N GLY A 97 -2.29 19.60 17.33
CA GLY A 97 -1.64 18.32 17.53
C GLY A 97 -2.43 17.39 18.45
N GLU A 98 -1.75 16.38 18.96
CA GLU A 98 -2.32 15.35 19.81
C GLU A 98 -1.47 15.13 21.06
N ILE A 99 -2.12 15.07 22.21
CA ILE A 99 -1.47 14.86 23.50
C ILE A 99 -1.03 13.40 23.60
N SER A 100 0.26 13.19 23.90
CA SER A 100 0.88 11.85 23.96
C SER A 100 0.49 11.10 25.23
N ALA A 101 0.42 11.78 26.37
CA ALA A 101 0.12 11.19 27.67
C ALA A 101 -0.38 12.24 28.68
N TRP A 102 -1.01 11.76 29.73
CA TRP A 102 -1.51 12.57 30.85
C TRP A 102 -0.91 12.08 32.16
N PRO A 103 0.41 12.28 32.43
CA PRO A 103 1.09 11.78 33.63
C PRO A 103 0.89 12.73 34.80
N PRO A 104 0.02 12.44 35.80
CA PRO A 104 -0.08 13.26 37.01
C PRO A 104 1.23 13.18 37.78
N ARG A 105 1.67 14.34 38.28
CA ARG A 105 2.87 14.52 39.07
C ARG A 105 2.52 15.25 40.36
N TRP A 106 3.32 15.05 41.37
CA TRP A 106 3.23 15.72 42.64
C TRP A 106 4.55 16.45 42.96
N ASP A 107 4.46 17.60 43.56
CA ASP A 107 5.64 18.27 44.11
C ASP A 107 6.13 17.54 45.38
N LEU A 108 7.28 17.92 45.88
CA LEU A 108 7.86 17.33 47.09
C LEU A 108 7.00 17.50 48.33
N SER A 109 6.18 18.55 48.39
CA SER A 109 5.27 18.80 49.51
C SER A 109 4.00 17.95 49.43
N GLY A 110 3.70 17.33 48.29
CA GLY A 110 2.47 16.61 48.00
C GLY A 110 1.21 17.50 47.92
N ARG A 111 1.36 18.83 47.94
CA ARG A 111 0.25 19.78 47.91
C ARG A 111 -0.07 20.29 46.51
N ASP A 112 0.89 20.23 45.64
CA ASP A 112 0.70 20.64 44.25
C ASP A 112 0.68 19.41 43.33
N VAL A 113 -0.45 19.23 42.66
CA VAL A 113 -0.63 18.14 41.65
C VAL A 113 -0.75 18.78 40.29
N TYR A 114 0.06 18.34 39.38
CA TYR A 114 0.14 18.91 38.03
C TYR A 114 0.30 17.83 36.96
N VAL A 115 0.01 18.18 35.72
CA VAL A 115 0.23 17.32 34.55
C VAL A 115 1.11 18.06 33.55
N PRO A 116 2.36 17.62 33.33
CA PRO A 116 3.14 18.08 32.22
C PRO A 116 2.51 17.50 30.95
N VAL A 117 2.10 18.37 30.04
CA VAL A 117 1.49 18.00 28.76
C VAL A 117 2.54 18.10 27.68
N GLU A 118 2.66 17.02 26.89
CA GLU A 118 3.43 16.97 25.66
C GLU A 118 2.50 16.57 24.53
N ALA A 119 2.41 17.42 23.52
CA ALA A 119 1.64 17.19 22.31
C ALA A 119 2.54 17.21 21.08
N SER A 120 2.18 16.42 20.10
CA SER A 120 2.92 16.32 18.83
C SER A 120 1.96 16.54 17.66
N GLY A 121 2.49 17.11 16.58
CA GLY A 121 1.77 17.31 15.34
C GLY A 121 1.49 16.04 14.56
N VAL A 122 0.85 16.19 13.39
CA VAL A 122 0.36 15.08 12.56
C VAL A 122 1.48 14.23 11.95
N LEU A 123 2.67 14.80 11.71
CA LEU A 123 3.82 14.05 11.18
C LEU A 123 4.23 12.87 12.07
N ARG A 124 3.98 12.96 13.37
CA ARG A 124 4.22 11.84 14.28
C ARG A 124 3.48 10.57 13.87
N ARG A 125 2.28 10.68 13.30
CA ARG A 125 1.49 9.53 12.85
C ARG A 125 2.16 8.78 11.69
N LEU A 126 2.97 9.47 10.89
CA LEU A 126 3.64 8.92 9.72
C LEU A 126 4.98 8.27 10.04
N GLY A 127 5.61 8.62 11.18
CA GLY A 127 6.96 8.19 11.52
C GLY A 127 7.06 7.36 12.80
N ALA A 128 6.61 7.89 13.93
CA ALA A 128 6.85 7.28 15.24
C ALA A 128 6.10 5.95 15.43
N GLY A 129 6.81 4.83 15.32
CA GLY A 129 6.28 3.47 15.44
C GLY A 129 5.44 3.03 14.23
N ALA A 130 5.54 3.73 13.10
CA ALA A 130 4.99 3.25 11.84
C ALA A 130 5.85 2.09 11.33
N GLU A 131 5.19 1.04 10.86
CA GLU A 131 5.86 -0.03 10.14
C GLU A 131 6.18 0.42 8.70
N PRO A 132 7.24 -0.10 8.08
CA PRO A 132 7.48 0.10 6.67
C PRO A 132 6.25 -0.31 5.85
N LEU A 133 5.90 0.50 4.87
CA LEU A 133 4.85 0.15 3.92
C LEU A 133 5.26 -1.09 3.14
N ARG A 134 4.30 -1.95 2.83
CA ARG A 134 4.49 -2.99 1.80
C ARG A 134 4.83 -2.32 0.46
N ASP A 135 5.41 -3.07 -0.45
CA ASP A 135 5.69 -2.56 -1.81
C ASP A 135 4.43 -1.97 -2.48
N SER A 136 4.66 -1.11 -3.46
CA SER A 136 3.59 -0.37 -4.14
C SER A 136 2.62 -1.29 -4.90
N LEU A 137 3.12 -2.39 -5.49
CA LEU A 137 2.28 -3.35 -6.20
C LEU A 137 1.32 -4.07 -5.24
N TYR A 138 1.83 -4.53 -4.08
CA TYR A 138 1.01 -5.15 -3.04
C TYR A 138 -0.14 -4.23 -2.60
N ARG A 139 0.18 -2.97 -2.29
CA ARG A 139 -0.79 -1.98 -1.80
C ARG A 139 -1.81 -1.62 -2.87
N TYR A 140 -1.36 -1.40 -4.10
CA TYR A 140 -2.24 -1.11 -5.23
C TYR A 140 -3.22 -2.26 -5.48
N LEU A 141 -2.72 -3.49 -5.65
CA LEU A 141 -3.57 -4.65 -5.92
C LEU A 141 -4.59 -4.87 -4.81
N LEU A 142 -4.20 -4.76 -3.55
CA LEU A 142 -5.13 -4.94 -2.42
C LEU A 142 -6.20 -3.83 -2.37
N ALA A 143 -5.82 -2.58 -2.65
CA ALA A 143 -6.75 -1.43 -2.69
C ALA A 143 -7.82 -1.57 -3.78
N GLN A 144 -7.51 -2.23 -4.92
CA GLN A 144 -8.46 -2.51 -6.00
C GLN A 144 -9.47 -3.62 -5.65
N SER A 145 -9.41 -4.19 -4.44
CA SER A 145 -10.34 -5.21 -3.95
C SER A 145 -10.44 -6.45 -4.85
N PRO A 146 -9.33 -7.14 -5.12
CA PRO A 146 -9.31 -8.34 -5.94
C PRO A 146 -10.23 -9.42 -5.36
N ARG A 147 -10.76 -10.27 -6.22
CA ARG A 147 -11.56 -11.42 -5.83
C ARG A 147 -10.75 -12.41 -4.98
N SER A 148 -9.51 -12.65 -5.38
CA SER A 148 -8.52 -13.37 -4.57
C SER A 148 -7.14 -12.80 -4.85
N TYR A 149 -6.27 -12.76 -3.82
CA TYR A 149 -4.92 -12.24 -3.97
C TYR A 149 -3.95 -13.01 -3.07
N TRP A 150 -2.93 -13.58 -3.70
CA TRP A 150 -1.80 -14.26 -3.07
C TRP A 150 -0.50 -13.54 -3.45
N PRO A 151 0.07 -12.74 -2.55
CA PRO A 151 1.32 -12.02 -2.82
C PRO A 151 2.53 -12.95 -3.00
N LEU A 152 2.55 -14.06 -2.26
CA LEU A 152 3.68 -14.99 -2.18
C LEU A 152 4.97 -14.34 -1.67
N THR A 153 4.84 -13.32 -0.82
CA THR A 153 5.94 -12.55 -0.18
C THR A 153 6.11 -12.92 1.29
N ASP A 154 5.61 -14.09 1.69
CA ASP A 154 5.65 -14.58 3.06
C ASP A 154 7.06 -14.97 3.48
N GLY A 155 7.31 -15.11 4.79
CA GLY A 155 8.63 -15.42 5.34
C GLY A 155 9.19 -16.78 4.91
N PRO A 156 10.52 -17.00 4.99
CA PRO A 156 11.20 -18.17 4.42
C PRO A 156 10.76 -19.52 5.04
N GLU A 157 10.22 -19.51 6.25
CA GLU A 157 9.70 -20.71 6.93
C GLU A 157 8.25 -21.06 6.54
N THR A 158 7.67 -20.32 5.59
CA THR A 158 6.27 -20.50 5.17
C THR A 158 6.13 -21.77 4.31
N TRP A 159 5.03 -22.51 4.54
CA TRP A 159 4.67 -23.69 3.76
C TRP A 159 3.51 -23.42 2.79
N TRP A 160 2.79 -22.34 3.00
CA TRP A 160 1.62 -21.95 2.25
C TRP A 160 1.40 -20.45 2.38
N ALA A 161 0.91 -19.81 1.34
CA ALA A 161 0.61 -18.38 1.37
C ALA A 161 -0.88 -18.12 1.66
N PRO A 162 -1.21 -17.14 2.50
CA PRO A 162 -2.59 -16.73 2.73
C PRO A 162 -3.16 -16.00 1.52
N CYS A 163 -4.48 -16.13 1.31
CA CYS A 163 -5.22 -15.21 0.45
C CYS A 163 -5.51 -13.93 1.23
N VAL A 164 -4.79 -12.85 0.94
CA VAL A 164 -4.88 -11.61 1.73
C VAL A 164 -6.16 -10.81 1.48
N SER A 165 -6.90 -11.07 0.40
CA SER A 165 -8.24 -10.52 0.17
C SER A 165 -9.33 -11.19 1.04
N GLY A 166 -9.01 -12.32 1.69
CA GLY A 166 -9.93 -13.07 2.53
C GLY A 166 -11.02 -13.87 1.79
N ARG A 167 -10.98 -13.90 0.46
CA ARG A 167 -12.01 -14.57 -0.37
C ARG A 167 -11.54 -15.86 -1.03
N GLY A 168 -10.35 -16.35 -0.69
CA GLY A 168 -9.75 -17.56 -1.22
C GLY A 168 -9.11 -18.41 -0.15
N GLY A 169 -8.81 -19.67 -0.48
CA GLY A 169 -8.01 -20.57 0.32
C GLY A 169 -6.53 -20.20 0.33
N ARG A 170 -5.77 -20.97 1.11
CA ARG A 170 -4.32 -20.89 1.09
C ARG A 170 -3.79 -21.33 -0.26
N PHE A 171 -2.71 -20.71 -0.72
CA PHE A 171 -1.94 -21.19 -1.87
C PHE A 171 -0.95 -22.24 -1.36
N ILE A 172 -1.22 -23.49 -1.67
CA ILE A 172 -0.52 -24.64 -1.08
C ILE A 172 0.07 -25.54 -2.17
N PRO A 173 1.18 -26.21 -1.89
CA PRO A 173 1.67 -27.28 -2.73
C PRO A 173 0.75 -28.51 -2.64
N ILE A 174 0.36 -29.06 -3.79
CA ILE A 174 -0.53 -30.25 -3.85
C ILE A 174 0.12 -31.47 -4.50
N VAL A 175 1.14 -31.28 -5.33
CA VAL A 175 1.88 -32.37 -5.95
C VAL A 175 3.37 -32.05 -5.94
N TYR A 176 4.20 -33.04 -5.60
CA TYR A 176 5.65 -33.04 -5.75
C TYR A 176 6.10 -34.38 -6.28
N VAL A 177 6.94 -34.35 -7.31
CA VAL A 177 7.70 -35.49 -7.78
C VAL A 177 9.18 -35.12 -7.65
N GLY A 178 9.95 -35.96 -6.98
CA GLY A 178 11.35 -35.69 -6.66
C GLY A 178 11.59 -35.62 -5.12
N ASP A 179 12.69 -35.01 -4.71
CA ASP A 179 13.03 -34.88 -3.30
C ASP A 179 12.01 -34.02 -2.57
N SER A 180 11.22 -34.62 -1.67
CA SER A 180 10.18 -33.96 -0.88
C SER A 180 10.70 -32.85 0.04
N ALA A 181 12.02 -32.70 0.22
CA ALA A 181 12.63 -31.61 0.98
C ALA A 181 12.69 -30.29 0.18
N ARG A 182 12.41 -30.32 -1.12
CA ARG A 182 12.50 -29.14 -1.99
C ARG A 182 11.14 -28.51 -2.22
N ARG A 183 10.76 -27.70 -1.27
CA ARG A 183 9.55 -26.85 -1.32
C ARG A 183 9.86 -25.57 -2.08
N PRO A 184 8.77 -24.86 -2.48
CA PRO A 184 8.91 -23.45 -2.80
C PRO A 184 9.59 -22.69 -1.68
N GLN A 185 10.58 -21.92 -2.03
CA GLN A 185 11.34 -21.11 -1.09
C GLN A 185 10.79 -19.70 -1.14
N TYR A 186 10.07 -19.31 -0.07
CA TYR A 186 9.56 -17.96 0.06
C TYR A 186 10.70 -16.99 0.35
N GLN A 187 10.61 -15.75 -0.17
CA GLN A 187 11.62 -14.69 -0.08
C GLN A 187 12.99 -15.04 -0.73
N GLU A 188 13.04 -16.01 -1.60
CA GLU A 188 14.29 -16.44 -2.26
C GLU A 188 14.45 -15.85 -3.67
N GLN A 189 13.37 -15.36 -4.28
CA GLN A 189 13.44 -14.73 -5.59
C GLN A 189 13.32 -13.22 -5.43
N GLU A 190 14.44 -12.53 -5.56
CA GLU A 190 14.48 -11.09 -5.67
C GLU A 190 13.87 -10.64 -7.00
N LEU A 191 13.11 -9.55 -6.96
CA LEU A 191 12.49 -8.95 -8.13
C LEU A 191 13.20 -7.63 -8.48
N ALA A 192 13.05 -6.62 -7.64
CA ALA A 192 13.64 -5.30 -7.75
C ALA A 192 13.71 -4.68 -6.33
N GLU A 193 14.56 -3.67 -6.12
CA GLU A 193 14.72 -3.02 -4.80
C GLU A 193 13.40 -2.46 -4.24
N TRP A 194 12.47 -2.07 -5.12
CA TRP A 194 11.17 -1.53 -4.74
C TRP A 194 10.03 -2.56 -4.63
N LEU A 195 10.30 -3.83 -4.92
CA LEU A 195 9.36 -4.95 -4.80
C LEU A 195 9.85 -5.93 -3.75
N ALA A 196 8.92 -6.46 -2.95
CA ALA A 196 9.25 -7.51 -2.00
C ALA A 196 9.68 -8.79 -2.75
N PRO A 197 10.67 -9.54 -2.20
CA PRO A 197 11.05 -10.84 -2.75
C PRO A 197 9.86 -11.80 -2.71
N VAL A 198 9.73 -12.62 -3.74
CA VAL A 198 8.64 -13.58 -3.90
C VAL A 198 9.11 -15.02 -3.72
N ALA A 199 8.18 -15.96 -3.85
CA ALA A 199 8.49 -17.37 -3.78
C ALA A 199 9.26 -17.84 -5.02
N LYS A 200 10.31 -18.61 -4.80
CA LYS A 200 11.10 -19.29 -5.83
C LYS A 200 10.69 -20.75 -5.93
N VAL A 201 10.43 -21.18 -7.13
CA VAL A 201 10.25 -22.59 -7.45
C VAL A 201 11.61 -23.21 -7.66
N THR A 202 11.96 -24.20 -6.86
CA THR A 202 13.28 -24.84 -6.94
C THR A 202 13.19 -26.29 -7.40
N GLU A 203 14.18 -26.70 -8.16
CA GLU A 203 14.77 -28.00 -8.48
C GLU A 203 13.94 -29.31 -8.28
N ALA A 204 12.66 -29.26 -7.99
CA ALA A 204 11.82 -30.45 -8.07
C ALA A 204 11.53 -30.74 -9.55
N GLU A 205 11.62 -31.99 -9.95
CA GLU A 205 11.35 -32.40 -11.35
C GLU A 205 9.95 -31.99 -11.80
N ARG A 206 9.01 -31.92 -10.88
CA ARG A 206 7.62 -31.57 -11.14
C ARG A 206 6.91 -31.11 -9.87
N GLY A 207 6.08 -30.07 -9.99
CA GLY A 207 5.25 -29.64 -8.87
C GLY A 207 4.00 -28.87 -9.30
N VAL A 208 3.05 -28.78 -8.37
CA VAL A 208 1.81 -28.01 -8.52
C VAL A 208 1.52 -27.27 -7.23
N TRP A 209 1.35 -25.97 -7.33
CA TRP A 209 0.77 -25.13 -6.28
C TRP A 209 -0.64 -24.72 -6.62
N ARG A 210 -1.53 -24.64 -5.65
CA ARG A 210 -2.93 -24.35 -5.92
C ARG A 210 -3.57 -23.52 -4.82
N GLY A 211 -4.30 -22.46 -5.23
CA GLY A 211 -5.17 -21.66 -4.38
C GLY A 211 -6.62 -21.77 -4.83
N GLN A 212 -7.50 -22.16 -3.92
CA GLN A 212 -8.93 -22.27 -4.19
C GLN A 212 -9.64 -20.93 -3.97
N ILE A 213 -10.66 -20.63 -4.75
CA ILE A 213 -11.51 -19.45 -4.65
C ILE A 213 -12.89 -19.88 -4.16
N TYR A 214 -13.40 -19.22 -3.09
CA TYR A 214 -14.59 -19.68 -2.41
C TYR A 214 -15.89 -19.04 -2.90
N ASP A 215 -15.82 -17.82 -3.43
CA ASP A 215 -17.01 -17.15 -3.94
C ASP A 215 -17.23 -17.42 -5.43
N GLN A 216 -18.49 -17.30 -5.86
CA GLN A 216 -18.81 -17.35 -7.28
C GLN A 216 -18.52 -15.99 -7.92
N GLY A 217 -17.61 -15.96 -8.88
CA GLY A 217 -17.26 -14.76 -9.63
C GLY A 217 -18.04 -14.60 -10.93
N SER A 218 -17.65 -13.58 -11.67
CA SER A 218 -18.08 -13.33 -13.04
C SER A 218 -17.58 -14.43 -13.99
N THR A 219 -18.31 -14.68 -15.05
CA THR A 219 -17.85 -15.51 -16.16
C THR A 219 -16.70 -14.85 -16.93
N SER A 220 -16.71 -13.52 -17.06
CA SER A 220 -15.55 -12.77 -17.57
C SER A 220 -14.60 -12.47 -16.41
N TRP A 221 -13.31 -12.69 -16.63
CA TRP A 221 -12.31 -12.58 -15.58
C TRP A 221 -10.93 -12.21 -16.12
N ALA A 222 -10.06 -11.76 -15.22
CA ALA A 222 -8.63 -11.59 -15.47
C ALA A 222 -7.81 -12.12 -14.30
N VAL A 223 -6.57 -12.53 -14.58
CA VAL A 223 -5.59 -12.91 -13.57
C VAL A 223 -4.29 -12.17 -13.88
N ASP A 224 -3.83 -11.39 -12.88
CA ASP A 224 -2.51 -10.76 -12.89
C ASP A 224 -1.54 -11.57 -12.05
N PHE A 225 -0.27 -11.63 -12.47
CA PHE A 225 0.80 -12.24 -11.68
C PHE A 225 2.17 -11.73 -12.12
N VAL A 226 3.12 -11.76 -11.19
CA VAL A 226 4.53 -11.47 -11.48
C VAL A 226 5.27 -12.79 -11.64
N ARG A 227 6.06 -12.90 -12.71
CA ARG A 227 6.93 -14.04 -12.99
C ARG A 227 8.32 -13.56 -13.39
N VAL A 228 9.32 -14.29 -12.91
CA VAL A 228 10.69 -14.24 -13.41
C VAL A 228 11.12 -15.69 -13.64
N GLY A 229 11.83 -15.98 -14.71
CA GLY A 229 12.22 -17.39 -14.91
C GLY A 229 13.15 -17.60 -16.09
N THR A 230 14.14 -18.46 -15.87
CA THR A 230 15.26 -18.74 -16.78
C THR A 230 15.45 -20.22 -17.12
N GLY A 231 14.45 -21.09 -16.92
CA GLY A 231 14.64 -22.49 -17.26
C GLY A 231 13.41 -23.37 -17.14
N GLY A 232 13.39 -24.47 -17.88
CA GLY A 232 12.36 -25.50 -17.84
C GLY A 232 11.04 -25.08 -18.49
N PHE A 233 9.99 -25.70 -18.05
CA PHE A 233 8.62 -25.45 -18.48
C PHE A 233 7.76 -25.14 -17.26
N ASP A 234 7.01 -24.05 -17.33
CA ASP A 234 6.06 -23.70 -16.28
C ASP A 234 4.77 -23.10 -16.87
N SER A 235 3.70 -23.15 -16.11
CA SER A 235 2.40 -22.58 -16.52
C SER A 235 1.58 -22.09 -15.36
N LEU A 236 0.89 -20.98 -15.57
CA LEU A 236 -0.24 -20.61 -14.72
C LEU A 236 -1.51 -21.29 -15.25
N GLU A 237 -2.14 -22.07 -14.40
CA GLU A 237 -3.39 -22.79 -14.67
C GLU A 237 -4.55 -22.08 -13.97
N ILE A 238 -5.64 -21.85 -14.71
CA ILE A 238 -6.85 -21.25 -14.19
C ILE A 238 -7.99 -22.24 -14.34
N GLU A 239 -8.41 -22.84 -13.24
CA GLU A 239 -9.52 -23.76 -13.19
C GLU A 239 -10.85 -22.99 -13.17
N THR A 240 -11.77 -23.38 -14.04
CA THR A 240 -13.11 -22.78 -14.09
C THR A 240 -14.18 -23.84 -13.83
N GLY A 241 -15.31 -23.39 -13.29
CA GLY A 241 -16.39 -24.27 -12.88
C GLY A 241 -17.01 -25.08 -14.00
N GLY A 242 -17.60 -26.20 -13.64
CA GLY A 242 -18.35 -27.13 -14.47
C GLY A 242 -18.80 -28.29 -13.59
N ALA A 243 -19.78 -29.10 -14.06
CA ALA A 243 -20.24 -30.27 -13.32
C ALA A 243 -19.29 -31.48 -13.47
N GLY A 244 -18.27 -31.40 -14.31
CA GLY A 244 -17.35 -32.49 -14.60
C GLY A 244 -17.99 -33.62 -15.39
N THR A 245 -19.04 -33.35 -16.14
CA THR A 245 -19.72 -34.27 -17.05
C THR A 245 -19.32 -33.96 -18.49
N ASN A 246 -19.56 -34.91 -19.42
CA ASN A 246 -19.30 -34.67 -20.84
C ASN A 246 -20.17 -33.57 -21.43
N ALA A 247 -21.34 -33.31 -20.88
CA ALA A 247 -22.23 -32.21 -21.29
C ALA A 247 -21.87 -30.88 -20.63
N ASP A 248 -21.20 -30.92 -19.47
CA ASP A 248 -20.77 -29.77 -18.69
C ASP A 248 -19.36 -30.01 -18.10
N PRO A 249 -18.31 -30.00 -18.92
CA PRO A 249 -16.96 -30.32 -18.48
C PRO A 249 -16.35 -29.19 -17.64
N TYR A 250 -15.38 -29.53 -16.77
CA TYR A 250 -14.45 -28.55 -16.24
C TYR A 250 -13.60 -28.00 -17.36
N ILE A 251 -13.29 -26.73 -17.29
CA ILE A 251 -12.39 -26.07 -18.22
C ILE A 251 -11.21 -25.52 -17.42
N SER A 252 -10.01 -25.94 -17.80
CA SER A 252 -8.76 -25.43 -17.25
C SER A 252 -7.99 -24.69 -18.32
N TRP A 253 -7.67 -23.44 -18.06
CA TRP A 253 -6.91 -22.55 -18.94
C TRP A 253 -5.46 -22.53 -18.51
N HIS A 254 -4.52 -22.59 -19.45
CA HIS A 254 -3.10 -22.56 -19.19
C HIS A 254 -2.45 -21.43 -19.98
N LEU A 255 -1.73 -20.55 -19.28
CA LEU A 255 -0.70 -19.70 -19.88
C LEU A 255 0.65 -20.34 -19.57
N GLY A 256 1.23 -20.96 -20.57
CA GLY A 256 2.47 -21.71 -20.45
C GLY A 256 3.67 -20.97 -20.99
N PHE A 257 4.84 -21.30 -20.42
CA PHE A 257 6.14 -20.76 -20.75
C PHE A 257 7.09 -21.91 -21.05
N ASP A 258 7.55 -22.01 -22.29
CA ASP A 258 8.55 -22.97 -22.70
C ASP A 258 9.89 -22.28 -22.92
N HIS A 259 10.81 -22.49 -21.97
CA HIS A 259 12.12 -21.86 -22.03
C HIS A 259 13.00 -22.41 -23.20
N ALA A 260 12.82 -23.67 -23.59
CA ALA A 260 13.64 -24.28 -24.60
C ALA A 260 13.35 -23.66 -25.99
N SER A 261 12.10 -23.35 -26.29
CA SER A 261 11.69 -22.69 -27.53
C SER A 261 11.60 -21.17 -27.40
N GLN A 262 11.63 -20.62 -26.16
CA GLN A 262 11.34 -19.22 -25.87
C GLN A 262 9.96 -18.78 -26.36
N GLU A 263 8.98 -19.63 -26.16
CA GLU A 263 7.61 -19.44 -26.62
C GLU A 263 6.61 -19.44 -25.45
N LEU A 264 5.60 -18.57 -25.58
CA LEU A 264 4.41 -18.59 -24.76
C LEU A 264 3.29 -19.28 -25.56
N PHE A 265 2.38 -19.93 -24.80
CA PHE A 265 1.19 -20.50 -25.42
C PHE A 265 0.01 -20.38 -24.46
N VAL A 266 -1.20 -20.32 -25.01
CA VAL A 266 -2.44 -20.45 -24.24
C VAL A 266 -3.21 -21.65 -24.75
N THR A 267 -3.47 -22.55 -23.84
CA THR A 267 -4.31 -23.74 -24.11
C THR A 267 -5.45 -23.80 -23.12
N TYR A 268 -6.50 -24.50 -23.45
CA TYR A 268 -7.48 -24.94 -22.46
C TYR A 268 -7.74 -26.44 -22.60
N TYR A 269 -8.02 -27.03 -21.45
CA TYR A 269 -8.40 -28.43 -21.35
C TYR A 269 -9.87 -28.52 -20.94
N THR A 270 -10.61 -29.38 -21.59
CA THR A 270 -11.96 -29.76 -21.17
C THR A 270 -11.91 -31.13 -20.53
N LEU A 271 -12.35 -31.21 -19.27
CA LEU A 271 -12.32 -32.45 -18.48
C LEU A 271 -13.76 -32.88 -18.17
N GLY A 272 -14.27 -33.86 -18.91
CA GLY A 272 -15.55 -34.50 -18.65
C GLY A 272 -15.42 -35.83 -17.88
N ALA A 273 -16.52 -36.47 -17.58
CA ALA A 273 -16.56 -37.75 -16.83
C ALA A 273 -15.82 -38.90 -17.57
N THR A 274 -15.82 -38.88 -18.89
CA THR A 274 -15.24 -39.97 -19.73
C THR A 274 -14.26 -39.48 -20.78
N ALA A 275 -14.13 -38.18 -20.98
CA ALA A 275 -13.26 -37.62 -22.00
C ALA A 275 -12.52 -36.37 -21.49
N SER A 276 -11.25 -36.29 -21.82
CA SER A 276 -10.46 -35.06 -21.75
C SER A 276 -10.02 -34.69 -23.15
N SER A 277 -10.09 -33.41 -23.48
CA SER A 277 -9.56 -32.88 -24.74
C SER A 277 -8.71 -31.65 -24.48
N VAL A 278 -7.63 -31.53 -25.23
CA VAL A 278 -6.76 -30.38 -25.25
C VAL A 278 -7.12 -29.54 -26.47
N VAL A 279 -7.37 -28.27 -26.28
CA VAL A 279 -7.58 -27.32 -27.37
C VAL A 279 -6.56 -26.21 -27.24
N SER A 280 -5.71 -26.06 -28.22
CA SER A 280 -4.78 -24.91 -28.33
C SER A 280 -5.54 -23.76 -28.97
N ILE A 281 -5.72 -22.67 -28.22
CA ILE A 281 -6.38 -21.48 -28.75
C ILE A 281 -5.38 -20.53 -29.35
N ILE A 282 -4.27 -20.31 -28.65
CA ILE A 282 -3.17 -19.52 -29.09
C ILE A 282 -2.03 -20.50 -29.32
N GLY A 283 -1.67 -20.73 -30.58
CA GLY A 283 -0.44 -21.44 -30.88
C GLY A 283 0.76 -20.72 -30.26
N ASP A 284 1.84 -21.45 -30.17
CA ASP A 284 3.12 -20.96 -29.68
C ASP A 284 3.48 -19.64 -30.36
N PHE A 285 3.87 -18.64 -29.58
CA PHE A 285 4.38 -17.38 -30.10
C PHE A 285 5.66 -17.00 -29.36
N SER A 286 6.66 -16.59 -30.13
CA SER A 286 7.96 -16.24 -29.61
C SER A 286 7.90 -14.93 -28.82
N ASP A 287 8.45 -14.96 -27.62
CA ASP A 287 8.60 -13.79 -26.75
C ASP A 287 9.86 -13.94 -25.85
N PRO A 288 11.06 -13.78 -26.42
CA PRO A 288 12.31 -14.03 -25.73
C PRO A 288 12.49 -13.22 -24.43
N GLU A 289 11.86 -12.04 -24.33
CA GLU A 289 11.93 -11.20 -23.14
C GLU A 289 11.27 -11.85 -21.92
N SER A 290 10.28 -12.72 -22.11
CA SER A 290 9.64 -13.50 -21.03
C SER A 290 10.56 -14.53 -20.39
N PHE A 291 11.75 -14.77 -20.92
CA PHE A 291 12.68 -15.82 -20.50
C PHE A 291 14.02 -15.26 -20.01
N THR A 292 13.99 -14.06 -19.47
CA THR A 292 15.13 -13.38 -18.83
C THR A 292 15.02 -13.41 -17.31
N ASP A 293 16.09 -13.03 -16.62
CA ASP A 293 16.09 -12.81 -15.16
C ASP A 293 15.32 -11.56 -14.74
N THR A 294 14.71 -10.84 -15.69
CA THR A 294 13.91 -9.65 -15.41
C THR A 294 12.51 -10.06 -14.96
N PRO A 295 11.98 -9.51 -13.88
CA PRO A 295 10.61 -9.74 -13.48
C PRO A 295 9.64 -9.05 -14.45
N HIS A 296 8.61 -9.77 -14.86
CA HIS A 296 7.54 -9.27 -15.72
C HIS A 296 6.18 -9.44 -15.06
N LEU A 297 5.31 -8.48 -15.32
CA LEU A 297 3.92 -8.54 -14.93
C LEU A 297 3.08 -9.05 -16.09
N TYR A 298 2.38 -10.16 -15.86
CA TYR A 298 1.49 -10.76 -16.86
C TYR A 298 0.04 -10.54 -16.49
N ARG A 299 -0.82 -10.42 -17.50
CA ARG A 299 -2.28 -10.53 -17.36
C ARG A 299 -2.83 -11.49 -18.40
N LEU A 300 -3.56 -12.51 -17.95
CA LEU A 300 -4.45 -13.30 -18.79
C LEU A 300 -5.89 -12.81 -18.54
N ALA A 301 -6.54 -12.28 -19.58
CA ALA A 301 -7.91 -11.81 -19.50
C ALA A 301 -8.81 -12.56 -20.47
N VAL A 302 -9.97 -13.02 -19.97
CA VAL A 302 -10.93 -13.78 -20.75
C VAL A 302 -12.31 -13.13 -20.62
N SER A 303 -12.91 -12.79 -21.74
CA SER A 303 -14.19 -12.05 -21.78
C SER A 303 -15.09 -12.53 -22.91
N GLN A 304 -16.42 -12.35 -22.73
CA GLN A 304 -17.41 -12.68 -23.74
C GLN A 304 -17.46 -11.60 -24.84
N SER A 305 -17.53 -12.02 -26.09
CA SER A 305 -17.76 -11.15 -27.26
C SER A 305 -18.74 -11.81 -28.22
N GLY A 306 -20.00 -11.47 -28.12
CA GLY A 306 -21.07 -12.16 -28.84
C GLY A 306 -21.18 -13.63 -28.44
N SER A 307 -21.08 -14.55 -29.39
CA SER A 307 -21.05 -16.02 -29.14
C SER A 307 -19.66 -16.53 -28.82
N ASN A 308 -18.62 -15.71 -29.01
CA ASN A 308 -17.23 -16.10 -28.83
C ASN A 308 -16.67 -15.60 -27.50
N VAL A 309 -15.60 -16.25 -27.06
CA VAL A 309 -14.73 -15.80 -25.96
C VAL A 309 -13.52 -15.12 -26.58
N VAL A 310 -13.14 -13.97 -26.05
CA VAL A 310 -11.91 -13.28 -26.39
C VAL A 310 -10.91 -13.50 -25.28
N VAL A 311 -9.76 -14.04 -25.63
CA VAL A 311 -8.61 -14.26 -24.74
C VAL A 311 -7.52 -13.27 -25.09
N ARG A 312 -6.99 -12.58 -24.07
CA ARG A 312 -5.90 -11.60 -24.24
C ARG A 312 -4.79 -11.90 -23.25
N VAL A 313 -3.57 -11.88 -23.76
CA VAL A 313 -2.34 -11.98 -22.95
C VAL A 313 -1.60 -10.66 -23.03
N TYR A 314 -1.28 -10.15 -21.84
CA TYR A 314 -0.45 -8.94 -21.71
C TYR A 314 0.81 -9.27 -20.93
N ARG A 315 1.92 -8.62 -21.29
CA ARG A 315 3.14 -8.53 -20.50
C ARG A 315 3.50 -7.05 -20.34
N ASP A 316 3.79 -6.64 -19.13
CA ASP A 316 4.18 -5.27 -18.78
C ASP A 316 3.23 -4.18 -19.33
N GLY A 317 1.93 -4.47 -19.31
CA GLY A 317 0.89 -3.59 -19.83
C GLY A 317 0.71 -3.61 -21.35
N GLN A 318 1.56 -4.31 -22.10
CA GLN A 318 1.47 -4.43 -23.57
C GLN A 318 0.70 -5.68 -23.97
N LEU A 319 -0.22 -5.53 -24.90
CA LEU A 319 -0.94 -6.67 -25.49
C LEU A 319 0.00 -7.50 -26.38
N LEU A 320 0.34 -8.69 -25.92
CA LEU A 320 1.14 -9.64 -26.72
C LEU A 320 0.28 -10.38 -27.74
N ARG A 321 -0.89 -10.85 -27.34
CA ARG A 321 -1.76 -11.66 -28.18
C ARG A 321 -3.23 -11.48 -27.82
N SER A 322 -4.09 -11.55 -28.84
CA SER A 322 -5.54 -11.62 -28.70
C SER A 322 -6.12 -12.61 -29.70
N VAL A 323 -6.94 -13.53 -29.21
CA VAL A 323 -7.64 -14.51 -30.03
C VAL A 323 -9.09 -14.65 -29.60
N GLN A 324 -9.89 -15.29 -30.51
CA GLN A 324 -11.28 -15.61 -30.24
C GLN A 324 -11.51 -17.11 -30.46
N ASP A 325 -12.30 -17.72 -29.60
CA ASP A 325 -12.75 -19.09 -29.74
C ASP A 325 -14.17 -19.25 -29.19
N ASN A 326 -14.81 -20.35 -29.58
CA ASN A 326 -16.17 -20.71 -29.15
C ASN A 326 -16.09 -21.75 -28.02
N VAL A 327 -15.86 -21.25 -26.79
CA VAL A 327 -15.79 -22.08 -25.58
C VAL A 327 -16.72 -21.50 -24.50
N PRO A 328 -17.39 -22.32 -23.68
CA PRO A 328 -18.22 -21.81 -22.58
C PRO A 328 -17.38 -21.00 -21.58
N LEU A 329 -17.80 -19.77 -21.32
CA LEU A 329 -17.18 -18.93 -20.32
C LEU A 329 -17.73 -19.26 -18.93
N ARG A 330 -16.85 -19.45 -17.97
CA ARG A 330 -17.20 -19.89 -16.59
C ARG A 330 -16.40 -19.11 -15.54
N PRO A 331 -16.94 -18.96 -14.32
CA PRO A 331 -16.21 -18.35 -13.20
C PRO A 331 -14.99 -19.17 -12.82
N ILE A 332 -13.92 -18.49 -12.39
CA ILE A 332 -12.73 -19.15 -11.84
C ILE A 332 -13.07 -19.78 -10.48
N THR A 333 -12.61 -21.01 -10.26
CA THR A 333 -12.75 -21.76 -9.01
C THR A 333 -11.42 -21.98 -8.30
N ALA A 334 -10.32 -22.02 -9.04
CA ALA A 334 -8.98 -22.07 -8.46
C ALA A 334 -7.95 -21.52 -9.45
N VAL A 335 -6.78 -21.17 -8.92
CA VAL A 335 -5.57 -20.87 -9.68
C VAL A 335 -4.49 -21.82 -9.23
N ALA A 336 -3.78 -22.41 -10.16
CA ALA A 336 -2.65 -23.27 -9.89
C ALA A 336 -1.42 -22.82 -10.67
N TYR A 337 -0.25 -23.15 -10.17
CA TYR A 337 1.01 -22.97 -10.88
C TYR A 337 1.70 -24.33 -10.98
N ASN A 338 1.99 -24.72 -12.22
CA ASN A 338 2.59 -25.98 -12.57
C ASN A 338 3.98 -25.75 -13.13
N TRP A 339 4.94 -26.60 -12.76
CA TRP A 339 6.26 -26.62 -13.38
C TRP A 339 6.71 -28.04 -13.64
N TRP A 340 7.50 -28.21 -14.69
CA TRP A 340 8.05 -29.47 -15.09
C TRP A 340 9.43 -29.26 -15.72
N VAL A 341 10.39 -30.05 -15.27
CA VAL A 341 11.75 -30.09 -15.81
C VAL A 341 11.91 -31.41 -16.56
N PRO A 342 12.10 -31.42 -17.88
CA PRO A 342 12.45 -32.65 -18.62
C PRO A 342 13.75 -33.24 -18.09
N ASN A 343 13.85 -34.58 -18.08
CA ASN A 343 15.09 -35.30 -17.77
C ASN A 343 16.19 -34.80 -18.72
N ASP A 344 17.25 -34.20 -18.24
CA ASP A 344 18.43 -33.65 -18.93
C ASP A 344 18.49 -32.09 -19.04
N GLN A 345 17.55 -31.34 -18.53
CA GLN A 345 17.62 -29.88 -18.54
C GLN A 345 17.97 -29.31 -17.15
N ILE A 346 18.61 -28.13 -17.14
CA ILE A 346 18.98 -27.40 -15.94
C ILE A 346 17.69 -27.03 -15.18
N ALA A 347 17.75 -27.20 -13.86
CA ALA A 347 16.66 -26.92 -12.95
C ALA A 347 15.97 -25.57 -13.23
N THR A 348 14.65 -25.60 -13.23
CA THR A 348 13.83 -24.40 -13.38
C THR A 348 14.06 -23.45 -12.22
N HIS A 349 14.45 -22.23 -12.52
CA HIS A 349 14.45 -21.15 -11.56
C HIS A 349 13.33 -20.18 -11.97
N ALA A 350 12.14 -20.37 -11.45
CA ALA A 350 11.05 -19.43 -11.65
C ALA A 350 10.65 -18.80 -10.32
N GLY A 351 10.58 -17.49 -10.30
CA GLY A 351 9.94 -16.73 -9.23
C GLY A 351 8.49 -16.46 -9.57
N LEU A 352 7.61 -16.60 -8.61
CA LEU A 352 6.19 -16.36 -8.75
C LEU A 352 5.66 -15.52 -7.59
N GLY A 353 4.90 -14.49 -7.91
CA GLY A 353 4.26 -13.65 -6.90
C GLY A 353 3.11 -12.83 -7.41
N HIS A 354 2.46 -12.14 -6.48
CA HIS A 354 1.40 -11.18 -6.76
C HIS A 354 0.26 -11.73 -7.63
N ILE A 355 -0.18 -12.97 -7.40
CA ILE A 355 -1.30 -13.57 -8.13
C ILE A 355 -2.60 -12.92 -7.67
N ALA A 356 -3.23 -12.13 -8.53
CA ALA A 356 -4.48 -11.42 -8.27
C ALA A 356 -5.56 -11.82 -9.27
N VAL A 357 -6.74 -12.18 -8.78
CA VAL A 357 -7.88 -12.63 -9.58
C VAL A 357 -8.97 -11.57 -9.56
N TRP A 358 -9.53 -11.26 -10.72
CA TRP A 358 -10.50 -10.20 -10.93
C TRP A 358 -11.78 -10.71 -11.57
N ASN A 359 -12.89 -10.04 -11.25
CA ASN A 359 -14.09 -10.08 -12.08
C ASN A 359 -13.92 -9.10 -13.25
N GLY A 360 -14.27 -9.52 -14.46
CA GLY A 360 -14.09 -8.69 -15.65
C GLY A 360 -12.62 -8.54 -16.06
N ASN A 361 -12.26 -7.37 -16.57
CA ASN A 361 -10.95 -7.12 -17.17
C ASN A 361 -9.82 -6.79 -16.18
N GLY A 362 -10.12 -6.71 -14.87
CA GLY A 362 -9.16 -6.25 -13.86
C GLY A 362 -8.98 -4.72 -13.85
N PRO A 363 -8.05 -4.21 -13.03
CA PRO A 363 -7.76 -2.78 -12.93
C PRO A 363 -7.07 -2.24 -14.18
N ASP A 364 -6.97 -0.90 -14.28
CA ASP A 364 -6.24 -0.24 -15.35
C ASP A 364 -4.79 -0.72 -15.41
N LEU A 365 -4.33 -1.04 -16.63
CA LEU A 365 -2.97 -1.57 -16.85
C LEU A 365 -1.90 -0.50 -16.65
N GLY A 366 -2.17 0.77 -16.95
CA GLY A 366 -1.21 1.85 -16.76
C GLY A 366 -0.93 2.11 -15.30
N GLU A 367 -1.98 2.16 -14.46
CA GLU A 367 -1.86 2.30 -13.01
C GLU A 367 -1.19 1.07 -12.38
N LEU A 368 -1.57 -0.13 -12.83
CA LEU A 368 -0.96 -1.37 -12.38
C LEU A 368 0.55 -1.40 -12.68
N MET A 369 0.95 -0.99 -13.90
CA MET A 369 2.35 -0.89 -14.28
C MET A 369 3.09 0.21 -13.53
N SER A 370 2.44 1.33 -13.24
CA SER A 370 3.01 2.37 -12.37
C SER A 370 3.34 1.79 -10.98
N ALA A 371 2.40 1.05 -10.38
CA ALA A 371 2.62 0.39 -9.10
C ALA A 371 3.72 -0.69 -9.16
N PHE A 372 3.75 -1.50 -10.22
CA PHE A 372 4.78 -2.52 -10.45
C PHE A 372 6.18 -1.91 -10.57
N ARG A 373 6.30 -0.72 -11.16
CA ARG A 373 7.56 0.04 -11.30
C ARG A 373 7.87 0.93 -10.09
N GLY A 374 7.23 0.73 -8.94
CA GLY A 374 7.44 1.55 -7.76
C GLY A 374 7.03 3.01 -7.94
N HIS A 375 6.08 3.30 -8.84
CA HIS A 375 5.70 4.67 -9.22
C HIS A 375 6.89 5.53 -9.67
N ALA A 376 7.89 4.93 -10.34
CA ALA A 376 9.02 5.64 -10.90
C ALA A 376 8.57 6.73 -11.89
N GLY A 377 9.13 7.95 -11.76
CA GLY A 377 8.77 9.09 -12.60
C GLY A 377 7.53 9.85 -12.12
N GLU A 378 6.89 9.44 -11.01
CA GLU A 378 5.82 10.20 -10.37
C GLU A 378 6.33 11.59 -9.93
N ALA A 379 5.54 12.64 -10.09
CA ALA A 379 5.88 13.96 -9.59
C ALA A 379 5.96 13.94 -8.04
N ALA A 380 6.98 14.56 -7.46
CA ALA A 380 7.23 14.57 -6.02
C ALA A 380 6.01 15.03 -5.21
N GLY A 381 5.33 16.09 -5.64
CA GLY A 381 4.11 16.59 -5.02
C GLY A 381 2.96 15.57 -5.06
N ARG A 382 2.81 14.83 -6.15
CA ARG A 382 1.81 13.77 -6.29
C ARG A 382 2.13 12.54 -5.42
N ARG A 383 3.41 12.18 -5.27
CA ARG A 383 3.83 11.14 -4.33
C ARG A 383 3.46 11.49 -2.91
N ILE A 384 3.73 12.73 -2.48
CA ILE A 384 3.36 13.19 -1.13
C ILE A 384 1.84 13.10 -0.94
N GLU A 385 1.05 13.61 -1.88
CA GLU A 385 -0.41 13.54 -1.85
C GLU A 385 -0.92 12.09 -1.74
N ARG A 386 -0.42 11.19 -2.59
CA ARG A 386 -0.81 9.78 -2.59
C ARG A 386 -0.45 9.07 -1.28
N VAL A 387 0.78 9.25 -0.77
CA VAL A 387 1.21 8.62 0.49
C VAL A 387 0.41 9.16 1.68
N CYS A 388 0.06 10.46 1.69
CA CYS A 388 -0.84 11.04 2.70
C CYS A 388 -2.23 10.41 2.62
N ALA A 389 -2.79 10.25 1.43
CA ALA A 389 -4.10 9.63 1.22
C ALA A 389 -4.11 8.16 1.69
N GLU A 390 -3.09 7.39 1.36
CA GLU A 390 -2.91 6.00 1.81
C GLU A 390 -2.80 5.89 3.34
N ALA A 391 -2.15 6.86 3.98
CA ALA A 391 -2.04 6.95 5.44
C ALA A 391 -3.26 7.57 6.14
N GLY A 392 -4.27 8.02 5.39
CA GLY A 392 -5.45 8.69 5.94
C GLY A 392 -5.16 10.07 6.55
N ILE A 393 -4.12 10.75 6.08
CA ILE A 393 -3.73 12.09 6.53
C ILE A 393 -4.29 13.12 5.55
N PRO A 394 -5.10 14.10 6.01
CA PRO A 394 -5.51 15.22 5.17
C PRO A 394 -4.30 15.96 4.61
N PHE A 395 -4.35 16.30 3.33
CA PHE A 395 -3.25 16.92 2.61
C PHE A 395 -3.71 18.20 1.89
N ARG A 396 -2.82 19.20 1.80
CA ARG A 396 -3.00 20.41 1.00
C ARG A 396 -1.71 20.75 0.25
N GLY A 397 -1.79 20.77 -1.09
CA GLY A 397 -0.74 21.31 -1.95
C GLY A 397 -0.84 22.82 -2.10
N ILE A 398 0.30 23.51 -2.15
CA ILE A 398 0.42 24.92 -2.53
C ILE A 398 1.36 25.00 -3.72
N GLY A 399 0.87 25.49 -4.84
CA GLY A 399 1.50 25.42 -6.15
C GLY A 399 1.03 24.21 -6.94
N ASP A 400 1.50 24.06 -8.16
CA ASP A 400 1.17 22.94 -9.03
C ASP A 400 1.99 21.71 -8.64
N LEU A 401 1.29 20.64 -8.22
CA LEU A 401 1.91 19.40 -7.81
C LEU A 401 2.47 18.59 -9.00
N ASP A 402 1.89 18.76 -10.19
CA ASP A 402 2.32 18.08 -11.41
C ASP A 402 3.60 18.69 -11.98
N ASP A 403 3.91 19.94 -11.60
CA ASP A 403 5.12 20.67 -12.01
C ASP A 403 6.30 20.49 -11.04
N THR A 404 6.23 19.48 -10.16
CA THR A 404 7.32 19.10 -9.26
C THR A 404 8.26 18.09 -9.92
N GLN A 405 9.49 17.97 -9.39
CA GLN A 405 10.49 17.06 -9.95
C GLN A 405 10.00 15.60 -9.92
N PRO A 406 10.30 14.80 -10.98
CA PRO A 406 10.03 13.37 -10.97
C PRO A 406 10.93 12.66 -9.97
N VAL A 407 10.37 11.68 -9.26
CA VAL A 407 11.09 10.86 -8.27
C VAL A 407 11.34 9.44 -8.76
N GLY A 408 12.37 8.80 -8.22
CA GLY A 408 12.73 7.41 -8.50
C GLY A 408 11.68 6.40 -8.01
N PRO A 409 11.94 5.10 -8.19
CA PRO A 409 11.08 4.06 -7.64
C PRO A 409 10.91 4.21 -6.13
N GLN A 410 9.72 3.87 -5.64
CA GLN A 410 9.40 3.91 -4.22
C GLN A 410 9.79 2.59 -3.56
N GLU A 411 10.80 2.60 -2.72
CA GLU A 411 11.18 1.45 -1.90
C GLU A 411 10.23 1.27 -0.69
N PRO A 412 10.08 0.04 -0.18
CA PRO A 412 9.36 -0.22 1.06
C PRO A 412 10.03 0.45 2.27
N THR A 413 9.46 1.54 2.76
CA THR A 413 9.93 2.25 3.96
C THR A 413 8.76 2.92 4.69
N VAL A 414 9.03 3.62 5.80
CA VAL A 414 7.98 4.29 6.57
C VAL A 414 7.40 5.49 5.81
N PRO A 415 6.11 5.78 5.96
CA PRO A 415 5.46 6.85 5.19
C PRO A 415 6.13 8.22 5.31
N LEU A 416 6.61 8.57 6.49
CA LEU A 416 7.29 9.86 6.71
C LEU A 416 8.54 10.01 5.85
N GLU A 417 9.35 8.96 5.79
CA GLU A 417 10.59 8.95 5.01
C GLU A 417 10.31 9.11 3.51
N LEU A 418 9.30 8.42 2.98
CA LEU A 418 8.88 8.57 1.57
C LEU A 418 8.45 10.00 1.25
N ILE A 419 7.71 10.64 2.14
CA ILE A 419 7.25 12.02 1.97
C ILE A 419 8.44 13.00 2.03
N GLN A 420 9.37 12.79 2.96
CA GLN A 420 10.57 13.61 3.11
C GLN A 420 11.51 13.47 1.92
N GLN A 421 11.75 12.24 1.44
CA GLN A 421 12.52 11.99 0.22
C GLN A 421 11.93 12.72 -1.00
N ALA A 422 10.61 12.63 -1.20
CA ALA A 422 9.94 13.32 -2.30
C ALA A 422 10.05 14.85 -2.16
N ALA A 423 9.86 15.39 -0.95
CA ALA A 423 10.00 16.81 -0.69
C ALA A 423 11.43 17.32 -0.92
N ALA A 424 12.45 16.50 -0.58
CA ALA A 424 13.86 16.81 -0.79
C ALA A 424 14.22 16.88 -2.29
N VAL A 425 13.69 15.96 -3.11
CA VAL A 425 13.92 15.94 -4.56
C VAL A 425 13.38 17.20 -5.24
N ASP A 426 12.19 17.67 -4.88
CA ASP A 426 11.62 18.91 -5.42
C ASP A 426 12.25 20.17 -4.77
N GLY A 427 12.76 20.07 -3.54
CA GLY A 427 13.23 21.21 -2.76
C GLY A 427 12.12 22.12 -2.24
N GLY A 428 10.89 21.65 -2.23
CA GLY A 428 9.74 22.32 -1.64
C GLY A 428 9.77 22.32 -0.11
N VAL A 429 8.70 22.81 0.53
CA VAL A 429 8.58 22.89 1.99
C VAL A 429 7.39 22.08 2.47
N LEU A 430 7.70 21.04 3.24
CA LEU A 430 6.71 20.24 3.96
C LEU A 430 6.52 20.84 5.36
N TYR A 431 5.27 21.00 5.81
CA TYR A 431 4.96 21.46 7.16
C TYR A 431 3.55 21.08 7.60
N GLU A 432 3.33 21.10 8.90
CA GLU A 432 2.03 20.82 9.51
C GLU A 432 1.16 22.07 9.54
N ASP A 433 -0.13 21.92 9.26
CA ASP A 433 -1.08 23.01 9.42
C ASP A 433 -1.21 23.41 10.91
N ARG A 434 -1.62 24.66 11.14
CA ARG A 434 -1.79 25.20 12.50
C ARG A 434 -3.20 25.08 13.03
N GLU A 435 -4.15 24.86 12.15
CA GLU A 435 -5.59 24.83 12.45
C GLU A 435 -6.17 23.43 12.53
N SER A 436 -5.54 22.47 11.85
CA SER A 436 -6.08 21.13 11.68
C SER A 436 -4.99 20.06 11.60
N ALA A 437 -5.38 18.79 11.74
CA ALA A 437 -4.51 17.63 11.54
C ALA A 437 -4.23 17.43 10.04
N GLN A 438 -3.67 18.43 9.37
CA GLN A 438 -3.39 18.42 7.94
C GLN A 438 -1.90 18.60 7.68
N LEU A 439 -1.38 17.90 6.68
CA LEU A 439 -0.04 18.13 6.14
C LEU A 439 -0.12 19.08 4.94
N VAL A 440 0.77 20.04 4.88
CA VAL A 440 0.85 21.02 3.81
C VAL A 440 2.19 20.88 3.10
N TYR A 441 2.15 20.79 1.78
CA TYR A 441 3.34 20.82 0.94
C TYR A 441 3.31 22.02 0.01
N ARG A 442 4.34 22.84 0.08
CA ARG A 442 4.54 23.98 -0.80
C ARG A 442 5.65 23.67 -1.79
N THR A 443 5.32 23.64 -3.09
CA THR A 443 6.27 23.33 -4.16
C THR A 443 7.39 24.36 -4.25
N LEU A 444 8.56 23.94 -4.72
CA LEU A 444 9.70 24.85 -4.90
C LEU A 444 9.33 26.06 -5.78
N ARG A 445 8.69 25.82 -6.91
CA ARG A 445 8.30 26.90 -7.86
C ARG A 445 7.39 27.93 -7.22
N SER A 446 6.43 27.54 -6.39
CA SER A 446 5.53 28.47 -5.70
C SER A 446 6.24 29.40 -4.72
N ARG A 447 7.48 29.11 -4.31
CA ARG A 447 8.30 29.96 -3.43
C ARG A 447 8.92 31.15 -4.16
N TYR A 448 9.18 30.99 -5.46
CA TYR A 448 9.86 32.05 -6.26
C TYR A 448 8.88 33.00 -6.96
N ASN A 449 7.63 32.61 -7.19
CA ASN A 449 6.62 33.40 -7.88
C ASN A 449 5.75 34.26 -6.93
N ARG A 450 6.32 34.80 -5.87
CA ARG A 450 5.59 35.60 -4.88
C ARG A 450 4.98 36.90 -5.44
N GLY A 451 5.49 37.42 -6.57
CA GLY A 451 4.96 38.64 -7.19
C GLY A 451 3.58 38.52 -7.81
N ALA A 452 3.19 37.30 -8.23
CA ALA A 452 1.88 37.05 -8.83
C ALA A 452 0.77 36.69 -7.80
N LEU A 453 1.15 36.33 -6.57
CA LEU A 453 0.21 35.91 -5.52
C LEU A 453 -0.17 37.04 -4.53
N LEU A 454 0.45 38.21 -4.63
CA LEU A 454 0.14 39.36 -3.78
C LEU A 454 -0.97 40.26 -4.34
N GLU A 455 -1.48 39.95 -5.54
CA GLU A 455 -2.61 40.68 -6.15
C GLU A 455 -3.98 40.01 -5.93
N GLU A 456 -4.03 38.83 -5.27
CA GLU A 456 -5.28 38.06 -5.04
C GLU A 456 -5.71 37.93 -3.56
N ASP A 457 -5.08 38.68 -2.62
CA ASP A 457 -5.51 38.72 -1.21
C ASP A 457 -6.17 40.05 -0.85
#